data_4eded98c53fdd8b83543735dd566665d
#
_entry.id   4eded98c53fdd8b83543735dd566665d
#
_cell.length_a   1.000
_cell.length_b   1.000
_cell.length_c   1.000
_cell.angle_alpha   90.00
_cell.angle_beta   90.00
_cell.angle_gamma   90.00
#
_symmetry.space_group_name_H-M   'P 1'
#
loop_
_entity.id
_entity.type
_entity.pdbx_description
1 polymer ?
#
loop_
_entity_poly.entity_id
_entity_poly.type
_entity_poly.pdbx_seq_one_letter_code
_entity_poly.pdbx_strand_id
1 'polypeptide(L)'
;LSTSNNHALVIGASIAGLCAARVLSDFFHRVTLIERDELPSVPHGRATVPQDRHLHMLMARGANEFENLFPGLLTDMVAAGVPMLENRPDCIYFAAAGHALGTGHTLRKEFTAYVPSRPHLEWQLRRRVLELDNIEIVRGLVIEPRFEPTTQTVSGVLVAPPDDDDGAEPQFLAADLVVDAAGRGTRLPVWLSKWGYQRPAEQSMDIGINYASQQLRIPDGLIQEKVVVAGVAHDRSLGLGMLCYEDGTWVMTTFGVAGAKPPPTFGEMRALAERLLPARFNAALAQSEPIGAPMFHAFPASKWRRYDKLDRFPAGIVPFGDAVASFNPTFGQGMTMTSLQAGHLRRALQSPHGDLATQLNRATAKTTYPVWTMNAIGDISFHHGLTQSPPAWWRPAGALFDQFLGAAETDPVLAEWFLRRFSLLDSLYIVPPPRLIGRTIAHNVGLWLRERRQSASSRGRTLTAPRSP
;
A
#
# COMPACT_ATOMS: atom_id res chain seq x y z
N LEU A 1 24.05 2.24 -23.44
CA LEU A 1 24.77 2.64 -22.24
C LEU A 1 26.26 2.58 -22.55
N SER A 2 26.95 3.72 -22.40
CA SER A 2 28.39 3.85 -22.47
C SER A 2 29.06 2.93 -21.44
N THR A 3 30.26 2.47 -21.77
CA THR A 3 30.99 1.40 -21.11
C THR A 3 31.53 1.66 -19.69
N SER A 4 30.98 2.64 -18.94
CA SER A 4 31.28 2.82 -17.53
C SER A 4 30.07 3.48 -16.82
N ASN A 5 29.16 2.68 -16.29
CA ASN A 5 28.19 3.15 -15.31
C ASN A 5 28.92 3.40 -13.99
N ASN A 6 29.46 4.59 -13.81
CA ASN A 6 30.30 4.88 -12.64
C ASN A 6 29.49 5.22 -11.41
N HIS A 7 28.46 6.08 -11.52
CA HIS A 7 27.75 6.59 -10.38
C HIS A 7 26.25 6.74 -10.62
N ALA A 8 25.41 6.21 -9.72
CA ALA A 8 23.99 6.47 -9.66
C ALA A 8 23.62 7.23 -8.38
N LEU A 9 22.71 8.18 -8.49
CA LEU A 9 22.13 8.92 -7.37
C LEU A 9 20.67 8.55 -7.17
N VAL A 10 20.24 8.42 -5.92
CA VAL A 10 18.85 8.19 -5.53
C VAL A 10 18.37 9.31 -4.62
N ILE A 11 17.33 10.01 -5.02
CA ILE A 11 16.71 11.09 -4.21
C ILE A 11 15.71 10.47 -3.25
N GLY A 12 16.04 10.47 -1.94
CA GLY A 12 15.23 9.89 -0.86
C GLY A 12 15.68 8.48 -0.48
N ALA A 13 15.77 8.22 0.83
CA ALA A 13 16.18 6.94 1.42
C ALA A 13 15.05 6.25 2.21
N SER A 14 13.81 6.43 1.80
CA SER A 14 12.68 5.61 2.26
C SER A 14 12.60 4.31 1.45
N ILE A 15 11.59 3.45 1.68
CA ILE A 15 11.49 2.12 1.05
C ILE A 15 11.72 2.16 -0.48
N ALA A 16 11.16 3.15 -1.17
CA ALA A 16 11.33 3.27 -2.61
C ALA A 16 12.81 3.49 -3.00
N GLY A 17 13.47 4.44 -2.33
CA GLY A 17 14.89 4.70 -2.57
C GLY A 17 15.78 3.52 -2.22
N LEU A 18 15.50 2.81 -1.12
CA LEU A 18 16.25 1.62 -0.70
C LEU A 18 16.11 0.48 -1.73
N CYS A 19 14.90 0.25 -2.26
CA CYS A 19 14.66 -0.73 -3.33
C CYS A 19 15.40 -0.35 -4.63
N ALA A 20 15.37 0.92 -5.01
CA ALA A 20 16.09 1.41 -6.18
C ALA A 20 17.60 1.25 -6.00
N ALA A 21 18.15 1.66 -4.86
CA ALA A 21 19.58 1.56 -4.54
C ALA A 21 20.06 0.09 -4.57
N ARG A 22 19.28 -0.84 -3.99
CA ARG A 22 19.58 -2.27 -4.05
C ARG A 22 19.68 -2.80 -5.49
N VAL A 23 18.79 -2.35 -6.37
CA VAL A 23 18.87 -2.71 -7.80
C VAL A 23 20.09 -2.09 -8.45
N LEU A 24 20.31 -0.79 -8.23
CA LEU A 24 21.40 -0.04 -8.86
C LEU A 24 22.78 -0.56 -8.46
N SER A 25 22.92 -1.11 -7.24
CA SER A 25 24.20 -1.67 -6.76
C SER A 25 24.75 -2.80 -7.63
N ASP A 26 23.88 -3.51 -8.35
CA ASP A 26 24.30 -4.58 -9.27
C ASP A 26 24.79 -4.04 -10.64
N PHE A 27 24.61 -2.74 -10.92
CA PHE A 27 24.87 -2.14 -12.24
C PHE A 27 25.82 -0.94 -12.22
N PHE A 28 26.07 -0.35 -11.06
CA PHE A 28 26.90 0.86 -10.92
C PHE A 28 28.04 0.60 -9.93
N HIS A 29 29.19 1.23 -10.18
CA HIS A 29 30.34 1.13 -9.28
C HIS A 29 30.09 1.84 -7.94
N ARG A 30 29.28 2.89 -7.95
CA ARG A 30 28.88 3.66 -6.76
C ARG A 30 27.42 4.03 -6.84
N VAL A 31 26.71 3.93 -5.70
CA VAL A 31 25.33 4.39 -5.54
C VAL A 31 25.25 5.26 -4.31
N THR A 32 24.78 6.50 -4.46
CA THR A 32 24.60 7.43 -3.34
C THR A 32 23.11 7.75 -3.17
N LEU A 33 22.55 7.42 -2.01
CA LEU A 33 21.23 7.91 -1.63
C LEU A 33 21.38 9.27 -0.94
N ILE A 34 20.54 10.22 -1.33
CA ILE A 34 20.51 11.56 -0.72
C ILE A 34 19.23 11.66 0.10
N GLU A 35 19.37 11.82 1.42
CA GLU A 35 18.25 11.93 2.35
C GLU A 35 18.35 13.18 3.19
N ARG A 36 17.28 13.93 3.28
CA ARG A 36 17.23 15.17 4.06
C ARG A 36 17.15 14.93 5.58
N ASP A 37 16.53 13.80 5.97
CA ASP A 37 16.34 13.46 7.37
C ASP A 37 17.57 12.78 7.93
N GLU A 38 17.80 12.94 9.24
CA GLU A 38 18.64 12.02 9.97
C GLU A 38 17.98 10.66 10.08
N LEU A 39 18.69 9.61 9.69
CA LEU A 39 18.17 8.25 9.68
C LEU A 39 18.46 7.56 11.02
N PRO A 40 17.42 7.06 11.73
CA PRO A 40 17.64 6.41 13.01
C PRO A 40 18.41 5.09 12.86
N SER A 41 19.31 4.83 13.83
CA SER A 41 20.11 3.58 13.87
C SER A 41 19.31 2.34 14.31
N VAL A 42 18.10 2.56 14.86
CA VAL A 42 17.17 1.53 15.34
C VAL A 42 15.81 1.67 14.64
N PRO A 43 14.93 0.67 14.76
CA PRO A 43 13.56 0.78 14.23
C PRO A 43 12.77 1.88 14.92
N HIS A 44 12.81 3.08 14.37
CA HIS A 44 12.12 4.25 14.90
C HIS A 44 11.52 5.08 13.77
N GLY A 45 10.31 5.62 14.01
CA GLY A 45 9.61 6.46 13.03
C GLY A 45 10.28 7.81 12.86
N ARG A 46 10.17 8.39 11.65
CA ARG A 46 10.73 9.71 11.33
C ARG A 46 9.64 10.78 11.33
N ALA A 47 9.96 11.96 11.84
CA ALA A 47 9.00 13.07 11.93
C ALA A 47 8.43 13.50 10.54
N THR A 48 9.25 13.39 9.49
CA THR A 48 8.87 13.76 8.12
C THR A 48 8.16 12.64 7.35
N VAL A 49 8.02 11.45 7.96
CA VAL A 49 7.28 10.31 7.41
C VAL A 49 6.06 10.01 8.30
N PRO A 50 5.01 10.84 8.27
CA PRO A 50 3.87 10.73 9.18
C PRO A 50 3.13 9.40 9.05
N GLN A 51 3.25 8.72 7.92
CA GLN A 51 2.68 7.40 7.70
C GLN A 51 3.31 6.29 8.56
N ASP A 52 4.51 6.49 9.13
CA ASP A 52 5.18 5.51 9.98
C ASP A 52 4.36 5.09 11.20
N ARG A 53 3.39 5.91 11.59
CA ARG A 53 2.54 5.76 12.78
C ARG A 53 1.17 5.17 12.50
N HIS A 54 0.90 4.81 11.23
CA HIS A 54 -0.37 4.23 10.80
C HIS A 54 -0.22 2.75 10.44
N LEU A 55 -1.33 2.10 10.09
CA LEU A 55 -1.33 0.68 9.77
C LEU A 55 -0.49 0.37 8.53
N HIS A 56 0.39 -0.61 8.66
CA HIS A 56 1.17 -1.16 7.55
C HIS A 56 1.25 -2.68 7.67
N MET A 57 1.10 -3.36 6.55
CA MET A 57 1.41 -4.79 6.44
C MET A 57 2.10 -5.06 5.12
N LEU A 58 2.93 -6.08 5.08
CA LEU A 58 3.59 -6.56 3.88
C LEU A 58 2.77 -7.69 3.28
N MET A 59 2.01 -7.37 2.23
CA MET A 59 1.15 -8.31 1.54
C MET A 59 1.95 -9.42 0.87
N ALA A 60 1.34 -10.57 0.63
CA ALA A 60 2.01 -11.78 0.15
C ALA A 60 2.84 -11.57 -1.12
N ARG A 61 2.33 -10.85 -2.13
CA ARG A 61 3.14 -10.53 -3.32
C ARG A 61 4.32 -9.62 -2.98
N GLY A 62 4.11 -8.60 -2.17
CA GLY A 62 5.17 -7.71 -1.71
C GLY A 62 6.25 -8.47 -0.96
N ALA A 63 5.87 -9.39 -0.08
CA ALA A 63 6.82 -10.23 0.66
C ALA A 63 7.74 -11.01 -0.29
N ASN A 64 7.17 -11.68 -1.29
CA ASN A 64 7.95 -12.41 -2.28
C ASN A 64 8.92 -11.51 -3.07
N GLU A 65 8.47 -10.32 -3.48
CA GLU A 65 9.33 -9.39 -4.23
C GLU A 65 10.43 -8.78 -3.34
N PHE A 66 10.13 -8.49 -2.07
CA PHE A 66 11.14 -8.00 -1.13
C PHE A 66 12.17 -9.07 -0.80
N GLU A 67 11.76 -10.35 -0.61
CA GLU A 67 12.69 -11.45 -0.41
C GLU A 67 13.61 -11.66 -1.62
N ASN A 68 13.08 -11.51 -2.85
CA ASN A 68 13.87 -11.56 -4.07
C ASN A 68 14.91 -10.43 -4.18
N LEU A 69 14.59 -9.24 -3.66
CA LEU A 69 15.49 -8.08 -3.64
C LEU A 69 16.50 -8.16 -2.50
N PHE A 70 16.09 -8.70 -1.36
CA PHE A 70 16.82 -8.75 -0.10
C PHE A 70 16.72 -10.16 0.49
N PRO A 71 17.49 -11.14 -0.02
CA PRO A 71 17.44 -12.51 0.46
C PRO A 71 17.65 -12.61 1.97
N GLY A 72 16.82 -13.42 2.66
CA GLY A 72 16.84 -13.59 4.11
C GLY A 72 16.09 -12.51 4.90
N LEU A 73 15.50 -11.51 4.22
CA LEU A 73 14.74 -10.45 4.90
C LEU A 73 13.58 -11.00 5.71
N LEU A 74 12.78 -11.90 5.12
CA LEU A 74 11.60 -12.45 5.78
C LEU A 74 11.97 -13.31 6.99
N THR A 75 13.04 -14.08 6.87
CA THR A 75 13.57 -14.88 7.98
C THR A 75 13.99 -14.02 9.16
N ASP A 76 14.75 -12.95 8.90
CA ASP A 76 15.20 -12.03 9.95
C ASP A 76 14.04 -11.23 10.58
N MET A 77 13.03 -10.86 9.78
CA MET A 77 11.83 -10.22 10.34
C MET A 77 11.07 -11.13 11.29
N VAL A 78 10.88 -12.41 10.92
CA VAL A 78 10.23 -13.39 11.81
C VAL A 78 11.05 -13.62 13.07
N ALA A 79 12.38 -13.74 12.95
CA ALA A 79 13.28 -13.87 14.09
C ALA A 79 13.23 -12.63 15.03
N ALA A 80 12.92 -11.46 14.49
CA ALA A 80 12.71 -10.23 15.25
C ALA A 80 11.28 -10.10 15.84
N GLY A 81 10.42 -11.10 15.67
CA GLY A 81 9.07 -11.11 16.24
C GLY A 81 7.96 -10.62 15.31
N VAL A 82 8.27 -10.28 14.05
CA VAL A 82 7.24 -9.85 13.08
C VAL A 82 6.20 -10.97 12.88
N PRO A 83 4.92 -10.70 13.12
CA PRO A 83 3.87 -11.68 12.91
C PRO A 83 3.78 -12.13 11.45
N MET A 84 3.73 -13.44 11.24
CA MET A 84 3.59 -14.09 9.95
C MET A 84 2.19 -14.70 9.82
N LEU A 85 1.53 -14.41 8.72
CA LEU A 85 0.21 -14.91 8.37
C LEU A 85 0.38 -15.98 7.30
N GLU A 86 0.58 -17.21 7.73
CA GLU A 86 0.70 -18.37 6.83
C GLU A 86 -0.68 -18.93 6.53
N ASN A 87 -0.93 -19.53 5.41
CA ASN A 87 -2.10 -20.34 5.01
C ASN A 87 -3.24 -20.51 6.05
N ARG A 88 -3.22 -19.70 7.09
CA ARG A 88 -4.08 -19.68 8.27
C ARG A 88 -4.87 -18.40 8.31
N PRO A 89 -5.95 -18.32 7.54
CA PRO A 89 -6.77 -17.10 7.50
C PRO A 89 -7.50 -16.83 8.83
N ASP A 90 -7.49 -17.77 9.78
CA ASP A 90 -7.95 -17.57 11.15
C ASP A 90 -7.12 -16.52 11.93
N CYS A 91 -5.93 -16.14 11.43
CA CYS A 91 -5.19 -14.99 11.96
C CYS A 91 -5.61 -13.64 11.36
N ILE A 92 -6.59 -13.62 10.49
CA ILE A 92 -7.11 -12.43 9.84
C ILE A 92 -8.63 -12.34 10.03
N TYR A 93 -9.11 -11.20 10.53
CA TYR A 93 -10.49 -10.78 10.36
C TYR A 93 -10.53 -9.66 9.32
N PHE A 94 -11.23 -9.88 8.23
CA PHE A 94 -11.30 -8.92 7.15
C PHE A 94 -12.73 -8.73 6.65
N ALA A 95 -13.28 -7.54 6.87
CA ALA A 95 -14.55 -7.13 6.33
C ALA A 95 -14.36 -6.05 5.27
N ALA A 96 -14.70 -6.36 4.02
CA ALA A 96 -14.66 -5.47 2.87
C ALA A 96 -16.08 -5.07 2.48
N ALA A 97 -16.33 -3.79 2.25
CA ALA A 97 -17.63 -3.27 1.81
C ALA A 97 -18.82 -3.65 2.74
N GLY A 98 -18.55 -3.95 4.00
CA GLY A 98 -19.56 -4.44 4.94
C GLY A 98 -19.65 -5.97 5.04
N HIS A 99 -18.98 -6.71 4.16
CA HIS A 99 -18.98 -8.18 4.09
C HIS A 99 -17.78 -8.77 4.81
N ALA A 100 -18.01 -9.49 5.92
CA ALA A 100 -16.95 -10.19 6.64
C ALA A 100 -16.61 -11.50 5.91
N LEU A 101 -15.39 -11.59 5.38
CA LEU A 101 -14.95 -12.76 4.61
C LEU A 101 -14.91 -14.02 5.49
N GLY A 102 -15.33 -15.14 4.91
CA GLY A 102 -15.27 -16.46 5.54
C GLY A 102 -13.82 -16.98 5.60
N THR A 103 -13.08 -16.56 6.62
CA THR A 103 -11.65 -16.86 6.79
C THR A 103 -11.34 -17.96 7.82
N GLY A 104 -12.35 -18.62 8.38
CA GLY A 104 -12.19 -19.62 9.44
C GLY A 104 -11.67 -21.00 8.99
N HIS A 105 -10.89 -21.09 7.89
CA HIS A 105 -10.38 -22.36 7.36
C HIS A 105 -9.01 -22.15 6.70
N THR A 106 -8.22 -23.22 6.61
CA THR A 106 -6.92 -23.21 5.94
C THR A 106 -7.10 -23.01 4.44
N LEU A 107 -6.30 -22.11 3.85
CA LEU A 107 -6.26 -21.88 2.41
C LEU A 107 -5.73 -23.11 1.67
N ARG A 108 -6.25 -23.36 0.47
CA ARG A 108 -5.84 -24.48 -0.38
C ARG A 108 -4.52 -24.25 -1.06
N LYS A 109 -4.14 -22.97 -1.23
CA LYS A 109 -2.88 -22.56 -1.86
C LYS A 109 -2.04 -21.80 -0.87
N GLU A 110 -0.74 -21.91 -1.02
CA GLU A 110 0.22 -21.14 -0.23
C GLU A 110 -0.10 -19.65 -0.26
N PHE A 111 -0.14 -19.08 0.94
CA PHE A 111 -0.36 -17.64 1.15
C PHE A 111 0.42 -17.26 2.40
N THR A 112 1.38 -16.35 2.26
CA THR A 112 2.15 -15.84 3.39
C THR A 112 2.27 -14.33 3.28
N ALA A 113 1.82 -13.63 4.31
CA ALA A 113 1.95 -12.20 4.48
C ALA A 113 2.59 -11.90 5.83
N TYR A 114 3.08 -10.68 6.02
CA TYR A 114 3.81 -10.30 7.23
C TYR A 114 3.28 -8.98 7.76
N VAL A 115 3.39 -8.77 9.06
CA VAL A 115 2.90 -7.56 9.73
C VAL A 115 4.05 -6.84 10.44
N PRO A 116 5.06 -6.35 9.71
CA PRO A 116 6.08 -5.49 10.29
C PRO A 116 5.52 -4.10 10.52
N SER A 117 5.96 -3.43 11.58
CA SER A 117 5.79 -1.98 11.63
C SER A 117 6.57 -1.31 10.49
N ARG A 118 6.11 -0.16 10.02
CA ARG A 118 6.81 0.58 8.96
C ARG A 118 8.25 0.94 9.33
N PRO A 119 8.54 1.45 10.55
CA PRO A 119 9.89 1.71 10.98
C PRO A 119 10.79 0.46 10.98
N HIS A 120 10.27 -0.68 11.42
CA HIS A 120 11.02 -1.93 11.44
C HIS A 120 11.39 -2.41 10.03
N LEU A 121 10.42 -2.42 9.12
CA LEU A 121 10.67 -2.81 7.73
C LEU A 121 11.70 -1.89 7.07
N GLU A 122 11.56 -0.57 7.20
CA GLU A 122 12.49 0.38 6.59
C GLU A 122 13.91 0.25 7.17
N TRP A 123 14.02 0.04 8.48
CA TRP A 123 15.30 -0.20 9.14
C TRP A 123 15.97 -1.48 8.65
N GLN A 124 15.23 -2.58 8.53
CA GLN A 124 15.72 -3.86 8.00
C GLN A 124 16.24 -3.73 6.57
N LEU A 125 15.52 -3.00 5.71
CA LEU A 125 15.95 -2.73 4.34
C LEU A 125 17.20 -1.86 4.29
N ARG A 126 17.24 -0.79 5.09
CA ARG A 126 18.38 0.14 5.16
C ARG A 126 19.66 -0.55 5.65
N ARG A 127 19.56 -1.39 6.68
CA ARG A 127 20.69 -2.18 7.15
C ARG A 127 21.31 -3.02 6.03
N ARG A 128 20.48 -3.73 5.28
CA ARG A 128 20.94 -4.57 4.15
C ARG A 128 21.51 -3.77 2.99
N VAL A 129 20.96 -2.61 2.73
CA VAL A 129 21.49 -1.70 1.70
C VAL A 129 22.88 -1.19 2.09
N LEU A 130 23.08 -0.84 3.36
CA LEU A 130 24.36 -0.35 3.88
C LEU A 130 25.43 -1.46 4.07
N GLU A 131 25.06 -2.73 4.02
CA GLU A 131 25.99 -3.86 3.96
C GLU A 131 26.66 -4.02 2.57
N LEU A 132 26.19 -3.29 1.55
CA LEU A 132 26.76 -3.31 0.21
C LEU A 132 27.89 -2.28 0.08
N ASP A 133 29.08 -2.73 -0.28
CA ASP A 133 30.32 -1.92 -0.28
C ASP A 133 30.26 -0.68 -1.20
N ASN A 134 29.40 -0.72 -2.22
CA ASN A 134 29.26 0.35 -3.21
C ASN A 134 28.10 1.31 -2.95
N ILE A 135 27.44 1.23 -1.78
CA ILE A 135 26.32 2.12 -1.43
C ILE A 135 26.68 3.00 -0.24
N GLU A 136 26.34 4.26 -0.36
CA GLU A 136 26.42 5.23 0.74
C GLU A 136 25.13 6.06 0.85
N ILE A 137 24.86 6.60 2.02
CA ILE A 137 23.78 7.57 2.27
C ILE A 137 24.43 8.90 2.68
N VAL A 138 24.07 9.95 1.95
CA VAL A 138 24.51 11.33 2.22
C VAL A 138 23.31 12.11 2.74
N ARG A 139 23.49 12.79 3.89
CA ARG A 139 22.47 13.70 4.41
C ARG A 139 22.51 15.01 3.66
N GLY A 140 21.36 15.43 3.12
CA GLY A 140 21.24 16.68 2.37
C GLY A 140 19.91 16.80 1.63
N LEU A 141 19.59 18.01 1.20
CA LEU A 141 18.39 18.31 0.45
C LEU A 141 18.72 18.52 -1.03
N VAL A 142 18.16 17.71 -1.91
CA VAL A 142 18.28 17.95 -3.36
C VAL A 142 17.51 19.21 -3.74
N ILE A 143 18.24 20.22 -4.21
CA ILE A 143 17.70 21.49 -4.71
C ILE A 143 17.08 21.28 -6.08
N GLU A 144 17.92 20.81 -7.03
CA GLU A 144 17.49 20.49 -8.40
C GLU A 144 18.52 19.60 -9.11
N PRO A 145 18.09 18.79 -10.09
CA PRO A 145 18.99 18.10 -11.00
C PRO A 145 19.59 19.08 -12.03
N ARG A 146 20.83 18.83 -12.42
CA ARG A 146 21.49 19.58 -13.49
C ARG A 146 21.18 18.96 -14.85
N PHE A 147 20.49 19.70 -15.67
CA PHE A 147 20.14 19.31 -17.04
C PHE A 147 21.08 19.96 -18.04
N GLU A 148 21.60 19.16 -18.97
CA GLU A 148 22.48 19.60 -20.06
C GLU A 148 21.68 19.72 -21.37
N PRO A 149 21.35 20.94 -21.82
CA PRO A 149 20.48 21.14 -22.98
C PRO A 149 21.04 20.58 -24.28
N THR A 150 22.37 20.55 -24.45
CA THR A 150 23.04 20.07 -25.67
C THR A 150 22.91 18.56 -25.85
N THR A 151 22.97 17.79 -24.77
CA THR A 151 22.88 16.33 -24.76
C THR A 151 21.50 15.83 -24.36
N GLN A 152 20.60 16.71 -23.91
CA GLN A 152 19.29 16.37 -23.36
C GLN A 152 19.36 15.36 -22.20
N THR A 153 20.38 15.51 -21.33
CA THR A 153 20.72 14.55 -20.28
C THR A 153 20.81 15.26 -18.92
N VAL A 154 20.37 14.59 -17.86
CA VAL A 154 20.66 14.99 -16.48
C VAL A 154 22.02 14.41 -16.08
N SER A 155 22.94 15.28 -15.65
CA SER A 155 24.34 14.95 -15.34
C SER A 155 24.64 14.83 -13.84
N GLY A 156 23.64 15.02 -12.98
CA GLY A 156 23.77 14.96 -11.53
C GLY A 156 22.75 15.84 -10.82
N VAL A 157 22.98 16.10 -9.54
CA VAL A 157 22.09 16.94 -8.70
C VAL A 157 22.87 17.96 -7.89
N LEU A 158 22.25 19.10 -7.61
CA LEU A 158 22.72 20.08 -6.65
C LEU A 158 22.10 19.77 -5.29
N VAL A 159 22.92 19.59 -4.27
CA VAL A 159 22.52 19.20 -2.90
C VAL A 159 22.87 20.32 -1.93
N ALA A 160 21.88 20.80 -1.20
CA ALA A 160 22.11 21.67 -0.05
C ALA A 160 22.56 20.84 1.17
N PRO A 161 23.46 21.38 2.00
CA PRO A 161 23.79 20.76 3.28
C PRO A 161 22.56 20.67 4.19
N PRO A 162 22.60 19.85 5.26
CA PRO A 162 21.57 19.87 6.30
C PRO A 162 21.44 21.25 6.95
N ASP A 163 20.23 21.60 7.43
CA ASP A 163 19.94 22.91 8.05
C ASP A 163 20.77 23.22 9.30
N ASP A 164 21.37 22.18 9.91
CA ASP A 164 22.26 22.28 11.08
C ASP A 164 23.74 22.51 10.72
N ASP A 165 24.08 22.59 9.42
CA ASP A 165 25.43 22.90 8.93
C ASP A 165 25.50 24.35 8.42
N ASP A 166 25.51 25.28 9.38
CA ASP A 166 25.55 26.73 9.13
C ASP A 166 26.82 27.14 8.33
N GLY A 167 26.64 27.47 7.07
CA GLY A 167 27.67 28.07 6.20
C GLY A 167 28.25 27.16 5.15
N ALA A 168 27.80 25.91 5.04
CA ALA A 168 28.22 25.04 3.94
C ALA A 168 27.50 25.38 2.64
N GLU A 169 28.28 25.50 1.55
CA GLU A 169 27.74 25.79 0.22
C GLU A 169 27.12 24.54 -0.43
N PRO A 170 26.05 24.71 -1.23
CA PRO A 170 25.48 23.61 -2.01
C PRO A 170 26.52 22.94 -2.91
N GLN A 171 26.56 21.61 -2.92
CA GLN A 171 27.51 20.82 -3.70
C GLN A 171 26.83 20.16 -4.90
N PHE A 172 27.53 20.14 -6.03
CA PHE A 172 27.13 19.37 -7.19
C PHE A 172 27.67 17.94 -7.10
N LEU A 173 26.78 16.96 -7.12
CA LEU A 173 27.12 15.55 -7.22
C LEU A 173 26.85 15.07 -8.65
N ALA A 174 27.91 14.73 -9.37
CA ALA A 174 27.80 14.20 -10.74
C ALA A 174 27.31 12.74 -10.72
N ALA A 175 26.50 12.36 -11.72
CA ALA A 175 26.01 10.99 -11.87
C ALA A 175 25.62 10.69 -13.32
N ASP A 176 25.71 9.40 -13.67
CA ASP A 176 25.25 8.87 -14.95
C ASP A 176 23.73 8.59 -14.94
N LEU A 177 23.17 8.35 -13.74
CA LEU A 177 21.72 8.14 -13.52
C LEU A 177 21.26 8.75 -12.21
N VAL A 178 20.15 9.45 -12.24
CA VAL A 178 19.42 9.95 -11.07
C VAL A 178 18.07 9.23 -10.98
N VAL A 179 17.77 8.63 -9.83
CA VAL A 179 16.45 8.04 -9.54
C VAL A 179 15.70 8.97 -8.58
N ASP A 180 14.62 9.56 -9.06
CA ASP A 180 13.74 10.39 -8.23
C ASP A 180 12.76 9.53 -7.44
N ALA A 181 13.14 9.18 -6.21
CA ALA A 181 12.33 8.48 -5.23
C ALA A 181 11.82 9.43 -4.11
N ALA A 182 11.67 10.72 -4.40
CA ALA A 182 11.22 11.76 -3.47
C ALA A 182 9.72 11.64 -3.09
N GLY A 183 9.05 10.59 -3.55
CA GLY A 183 7.67 10.28 -3.19
C GLY A 183 6.64 11.25 -3.78
N ARG A 184 5.54 11.43 -3.08
CA ARG A 184 4.41 12.27 -3.52
C ARG A 184 4.80 13.73 -3.78
N GLY A 185 5.80 14.21 -3.06
CA GLY A 185 6.31 15.58 -3.13
C GLY A 185 7.34 15.81 -4.25
N THR A 186 7.55 14.87 -5.15
CA THR A 186 8.51 15.01 -6.27
C THR A 186 8.33 16.32 -7.02
N ARG A 187 9.45 16.96 -7.35
CA ARG A 187 9.50 18.16 -8.19
C ARG A 187 9.80 17.86 -9.66
N LEU A 188 9.97 16.59 -10.03
CA LEU A 188 10.33 16.20 -11.40
C LEU A 188 9.37 16.78 -12.48
N PRO A 189 8.03 16.82 -12.29
CA PRO A 189 7.15 17.45 -13.26
C PRO A 189 7.43 18.96 -13.48
N VAL A 190 7.92 19.66 -12.45
CA VAL A 190 8.31 21.08 -12.52
C VAL A 190 9.64 21.21 -13.26
N TRP A 191 10.61 20.36 -12.96
CA TRP A 191 11.91 20.34 -13.62
C TRP A 191 11.77 20.01 -15.11
N LEU A 192 10.96 19.03 -15.49
CA LEU A 192 10.63 18.72 -16.87
C LEU A 192 10.12 19.94 -17.63
N SER A 193 9.18 20.71 -17.04
CA SER A 193 8.68 21.95 -17.65
C SER A 193 9.77 23.01 -17.82
N LYS A 194 10.64 23.18 -16.83
CA LYS A 194 11.78 24.11 -16.92
C LYS A 194 12.75 23.76 -18.05
N TRP A 195 12.90 22.46 -18.35
CA TRP A 195 13.78 21.95 -19.40
C TRP A 195 13.12 21.89 -20.79
N GLY A 196 11.87 22.35 -20.91
CA GLY A 196 11.14 22.36 -22.17
C GLY A 196 10.51 21.01 -22.55
N TYR A 197 10.33 20.12 -21.58
CA TYR A 197 9.57 18.89 -21.74
C TYR A 197 8.12 19.08 -21.32
N GLN A 198 7.24 18.24 -21.85
CA GLN A 198 5.85 18.20 -21.42
C GLN A 198 5.76 17.70 -19.96
N ARG A 199 4.88 18.34 -19.17
CA ARG A 199 4.52 17.77 -17.85
C ARG A 199 3.70 16.50 -18.06
N PRO A 200 3.94 15.45 -17.24
CA PRO A 200 3.07 14.28 -17.28
C PRO A 200 1.65 14.67 -16.88
N ALA A 201 0.66 14.18 -17.61
CA ALA A 201 -0.73 14.27 -17.18
C ALA A 201 -0.88 13.58 -15.83
N GLU A 202 -1.61 14.18 -14.89
CA GLU A 202 -1.88 13.62 -13.57
C GLU A 202 -3.32 13.10 -13.54
N GLN A 203 -3.50 11.82 -13.27
CA GLN A 203 -4.78 11.24 -12.90
C GLN A 203 -4.90 11.34 -11.37
N SER A 204 -5.96 11.94 -10.90
CA SER A 204 -6.23 12.10 -9.46
C SER A 204 -7.56 11.46 -9.10
N MET A 205 -7.61 10.86 -7.91
CA MET A 205 -8.82 10.35 -7.28
C MET A 205 -8.94 11.03 -5.91
N ASP A 206 -9.86 11.97 -5.80
CA ASP A 206 -10.07 12.75 -4.58
C ASP A 206 -10.91 11.93 -3.59
N ILE A 207 -10.23 11.21 -2.72
CA ILE A 207 -10.85 10.29 -1.76
C ILE A 207 -11.04 10.88 -0.37
N GLY A 208 -10.32 11.96 -0.05
CA GLY A 208 -10.48 12.72 1.19
C GLY A 208 -10.43 11.88 2.45
N ILE A 209 -9.39 11.02 2.58
CA ILE A 209 -9.27 10.14 3.75
C ILE A 209 -8.64 10.89 4.92
N ASN A 210 -9.24 10.75 6.09
CA ASN A 210 -8.69 11.19 7.37
C ASN A 210 -8.47 9.96 8.26
N TYR A 211 -7.34 9.92 8.96
CA TYR A 211 -6.94 8.85 9.88
C TYR A 211 -6.80 9.36 11.30
N ALA A 212 -7.19 8.52 12.26
CA ALA A 212 -6.79 8.64 13.65
C ALA A 212 -6.24 7.28 14.11
N SER A 213 -4.99 7.25 14.58
CA SER A 213 -4.32 6.02 15.02
C SER A 213 -3.94 6.10 16.49
N GLN A 214 -4.20 5.03 17.22
CA GLN A 214 -3.83 4.85 18.60
C GLN A 214 -3.01 3.58 18.76
N GLN A 215 -1.85 3.70 19.38
CA GLN A 215 -1.09 2.53 19.82
C GLN A 215 -1.70 1.97 21.09
N LEU A 216 -1.71 0.63 21.20
CA LEU A 216 -2.37 -0.10 22.27
C LEU A 216 -1.50 -1.24 22.77
N ARG A 217 -1.57 -1.52 24.06
CA ARG A 217 -1.19 -2.80 24.63
C ARG A 217 -2.45 -3.61 24.90
N ILE A 218 -2.58 -4.77 24.25
CA ILE A 218 -3.67 -5.72 24.48
C ILE A 218 -3.06 -6.94 25.15
N PRO A 219 -3.61 -7.43 26.28
CA PRO A 219 -3.11 -8.64 26.93
C PRO A 219 -3.08 -9.83 25.98
N ASP A 220 -2.05 -10.65 26.10
CA ASP A 220 -1.84 -11.81 25.23
C ASP A 220 -3.00 -12.80 25.32
N GLY A 221 -3.29 -13.44 24.20
CA GLY A 221 -4.32 -14.49 24.11
C GLY A 221 -5.76 -13.99 23.99
N LEU A 222 -6.04 -12.69 24.11
CA LEU A 222 -7.38 -12.14 23.96
C LEU A 222 -7.84 -12.05 22.50
N ILE A 223 -6.92 -11.87 21.58
CA ILE A 223 -7.16 -11.83 20.13
C ILE A 223 -6.21 -12.82 19.46
N GLN A 224 -6.75 -13.75 18.69
CA GLN A 224 -5.97 -14.72 17.93
C GLN A 224 -5.44 -14.09 16.63
N GLU A 225 -6.29 -13.32 15.96
CA GLU A 225 -5.99 -12.63 14.73
C GLU A 225 -4.86 -11.60 14.96
N LYS A 226 -3.99 -11.44 13.97
CA LYS A 226 -2.94 -10.40 13.94
C LYS A 226 -3.31 -9.22 13.05
N VAL A 227 -4.34 -9.41 12.24
CA VAL A 227 -4.92 -8.40 11.35
C VAL A 227 -6.43 -8.40 11.54
N VAL A 228 -6.98 -7.25 11.89
CA VAL A 228 -8.42 -7.02 12.06
C VAL A 228 -8.77 -5.79 11.24
N VAL A 229 -9.60 -5.95 10.20
CA VAL A 229 -10.01 -4.85 9.33
C VAL A 229 -11.52 -4.87 9.15
N ALA A 230 -12.16 -3.74 9.39
CA ALA A 230 -13.54 -3.46 9.02
C ALA A 230 -13.54 -2.21 8.11
N GLY A 231 -13.58 -2.43 6.81
CA GLY A 231 -13.59 -1.37 5.79
C GLY A 231 -14.87 -0.54 5.82
N VAL A 232 -14.88 0.52 5.02
CA VAL A 232 -16.10 1.30 4.74
C VAL A 232 -17.14 0.46 4.02
N ALA A 233 -18.41 0.86 4.08
CA ALA A 233 -19.52 0.22 3.40
C ALA A 233 -20.41 1.27 2.72
N HIS A 234 -21.37 0.86 1.92
CA HIS A 234 -22.26 1.78 1.19
C HIS A 234 -23.05 2.73 2.10
N ASP A 235 -23.36 2.29 3.32
CA ASP A 235 -24.09 3.04 4.34
C ASP A 235 -23.19 3.72 5.37
N ARG A 236 -21.87 3.57 5.25
CA ARG A 236 -20.91 3.98 6.27
C ARG A 236 -19.57 4.43 5.70
N SER A 237 -19.24 5.70 5.89
CA SER A 237 -17.97 6.31 5.48
C SER A 237 -16.83 6.12 6.48
N LEU A 238 -17.06 5.44 7.61
CA LEU A 238 -16.06 5.15 8.63
C LEU A 238 -15.67 3.69 8.61
N GLY A 239 -14.38 3.43 8.74
CA GLY A 239 -13.81 2.11 8.89
C GLY A 239 -12.74 2.08 9.98
N LEU A 240 -12.26 0.90 10.29
CA LEU A 240 -11.14 0.71 11.19
C LEU A 240 -10.28 -0.48 10.79
N GLY A 241 -9.02 -0.44 11.23
CA GLY A 241 -8.11 -1.55 11.20
C GLY A 241 -7.31 -1.64 12.49
N MET A 242 -6.89 -2.85 12.84
CA MET A 242 -5.96 -3.10 13.94
C MET A 242 -4.91 -4.11 13.49
N LEU A 243 -3.64 -3.81 13.75
CA LEU A 243 -2.52 -4.69 13.44
C LEU A 243 -1.65 -4.88 14.68
N CYS A 244 -1.21 -6.13 14.89
CA CYS A 244 -0.22 -6.48 15.91
C CYS A 244 1.18 -6.49 15.27
N TYR A 245 2.13 -5.80 15.87
CA TYR A 245 3.50 -5.66 15.38
C TYR A 245 4.51 -6.53 16.14
N GLU A 246 5.78 -6.47 15.72
CA GLU A 246 6.89 -7.30 16.20
C GLU A 246 7.15 -7.27 17.70
N ASP A 247 6.83 -6.15 18.36
CA ASP A 247 7.01 -5.95 19.80
C ASP A 247 5.74 -6.26 20.63
N GLY A 248 4.72 -6.87 19.99
CA GLY A 248 3.43 -7.14 20.61
C GLY A 248 2.52 -5.90 20.72
N THR A 249 3.00 -4.72 20.29
CA THR A 249 2.17 -3.50 20.25
C THR A 249 1.12 -3.59 19.16
N TRP A 250 -0.08 -3.19 19.48
CA TRP A 250 -1.16 -3.03 18.52
C TRP A 250 -1.29 -1.58 18.07
N VAL A 251 -1.59 -1.38 16.81
CA VAL A 251 -2.03 -0.08 16.31
C VAL A 251 -3.47 -0.21 15.82
N MET A 252 -4.37 0.56 16.42
CA MET A 252 -5.75 0.73 16.00
C MET A 252 -5.84 2.03 15.20
N THR A 253 -6.23 1.93 13.94
CA THR A 253 -6.49 3.10 13.08
C THR A 253 -7.96 3.14 12.70
N THR A 254 -8.64 4.20 13.05
CA THR A 254 -9.95 4.54 12.49
C THR A 254 -9.76 5.49 11.33
N PHE A 255 -10.55 5.35 10.29
CA PHE A 255 -10.44 6.20 9.12
C PHE A 255 -11.82 6.59 8.58
N GLY A 256 -11.89 7.80 8.06
CA GLY A 256 -13.05 8.32 7.39
C GLY A 256 -12.72 8.71 5.96
N VAL A 257 -13.61 8.39 5.03
CA VAL A 257 -13.49 8.69 3.60
C VAL A 257 -14.47 9.78 3.19
N ALA A 258 -14.27 10.37 1.99
CA ALA A 258 -15.10 11.47 1.49
C ALA A 258 -15.21 12.65 2.49
N GLY A 259 -14.11 12.95 3.19
CA GLY A 259 -14.05 14.03 4.17
C GLY A 259 -14.63 13.70 5.56
N ALA A 260 -15.17 12.51 5.75
CA ALA A 260 -15.62 12.08 7.09
C ALA A 260 -14.44 12.10 8.07
N LYS A 261 -14.71 12.57 9.28
CA LYS A 261 -13.70 12.65 10.34
C LYS A 261 -13.74 11.39 11.21
N PRO A 262 -12.61 10.73 11.43
CA PRO A 262 -12.55 9.62 12.37
C PRO A 262 -12.68 10.14 13.81
N PRO A 263 -13.09 9.28 14.76
CA PRO A 263 -13.14 9.61 16.17
C PRO A 263 -11.81 10.13 16.71
N PRO A 264 -11.78 11.27 17.42
CA PRO A 264 -10.54 11.90 17.87
C PRO A 264 -9.95 11.32 19.16
N THR A 265 -10.72 10.55 19.94
CA THR A 265 -10.28 9.98 21.22
C THR A 265 -10.35 8.46 21.21
N PHE A 266 -9.52 7.81 22.01
CA PHE A 266 -9.54 6.35 22.12
C PHE A 266 -10.92 5.81 22.59
N GLY A 267 -11.59 6.50 23.49
CA GLY A 267 -12.94 6.11 23.94
C GLY A 267 -13.96 6.08 22.79
N GLU A 268 -13.93 7.10 21.93
CA GLU A 268 -14.81 7.18 20.76
C GLU A 268 -14.38 6.18 19.66
N MET A 269 -13.07 5.89 19.51
CA MET A 269 -12.57 4.85 18.62
C MET A 269 -13.08 3.47 19.06
N ARG A 270 -13.10 3.18 20.37
CA ARG A 270 -13.70 1.96 20.92
C ARG A 270 -15.20 1.89 20.64
N ALA A 271 -15.92 2.99 20.84
CA ALA A 271 -17.36 3.05 20.53
C ALA A 271 -17.65 2.79 19.03
N LEU A 272 -16.74 3.21 18.14
CA LEU A 272 -16.82 2.83 16.73
C LEU A 272 -16.55 1.34 16.53
N ALA A 273 -15.55 0.77 17.20
CA ALA A 273 -15.23 -0.65 17.13
C ALA A 273 -16.41 -1.53 17.60
N GLU A 274 -17.12 -1.13 18.65
CA GLU A 274 -18.31 -1.83 19.14
C GLU A 274 -19.41 -1.98 18.07
N ARG A 275 -19.50 -1.04 17.17
CA ARG A 275 -20.46 -1.06 16.05
C ARG A 275 -19.99 -1.87 14.85
N LEU A 276 -18.66 -2.00 14.66
CA LEU A 276 -18.07 -2.56 13.45
C LEU A 276 -17.53 -3.97 13.62
N LEU A 277 -17.13 -4.34 14.82
CA LEU A 277 -16.43 -5.60 15.07
C LEU A 277 -17.28 -6.57 15.90
N PRO A 278 -17.08 -7.88 15.73
CA PRO A 278 -17.62 -8.89 16.62
C PRO A 278 -17.28 -8.65 18.10
N ALA A 279 -18.16 -9.09 19.00
CA ALA A 279 -18.07 -8.87 20.44
C ALA A 279 -16.72 -9.31 21.06
N ARG A 280 -16.07 -10.36 20.53
CA ARG A 280 -14.77 -10.83 21.05
C ARG A 280 -13.67 -9.78 20.95
N PHE A 281 -13.65 -8.97 19.89
CA PHE A 281 -12.67 -7.88 19.76
C PHE A 281 -12.97 -6.74 20.73
N ASN A 282 -14.24 -6.46 20.97
CA ASN A 282 -14.65 -5.42 21.90
C ASN A 282 -14.31 -5.79 23.33
N ALA A 283 -14.43 -7.07 23.70
CA ALA A 283 -14.00 -7.59 24.99
C ALA A 283 -12.48 -7.44 25.21
N ALA A 284 -11.68 -7.65 24.17
CA ALA A 284 -10.23 -7.41 24.21
C ALA A 284 -9.88 -5.92 24.30
N LEU A 285 -10.55 -5.07 23.51
CA LEU A 285 -10.36 -3.62 23.55
C LEU A 285 -10.77 -3.01 24.91
N ALA A 286 -11.72 -3.62 25.61
CA ALA A 286 -12.10 -3.19 26.96
C ALA A 286 -10.98 -3.39 27.99
N GLN A 287 -10.08 -4.35 27.73
CA GLN A 287 -8.92 -4.67 28.58
C GLN A 287 -7.61 -4.07 28.06
N SER A 288 -7.65 -3.30 26.98
CA SER A 288 -6.47 -2.70 26.36
C SER A 288 -6.10 -1.38 27.04
N GLU A 289 -4.80 -1.06 26.99
CA GLU A 289 -4.23 0.19 27.47
C GLU A 289 -3.71 1.02 26.30
N PRO A 290 -4.12 2.30 26.17
CA PRO A 290 -3.58 3.18 25.13
C PRO A 290 -2.15 3.60 25.48
N ILE A 291 -1.28 3.63 24.46
CA ILE A 291 0.10 4.10 24.56
C ILE A 291 0.18 5.46 23.86
N GLY A 292 0.50 6.52 24.61
CA GLY A 292 0.58 7.88 24.09
C GLY A 292 -0.76 8.46 23.64
N ALA A 293 -0.70 9.57 22.92
CA ALA A 293 -1.88 10.24 22.38
C ALA A 293 -2.23 9.73 20.95
N PRO A 294 -3.49 9.83 20.52
CA PRO A 294 -3.88 9.53 19.15
C PRO A 294 -3.13 10.42 18.15
N MET A 295 -2.80 9.87 17.00
CA MET A 295 -2.11 10.54 15.91
C MET A 295 -3.02 10.69 14.71
N PHE A 296 -2.95 11.84 14.03
CA PHE A 296 -3.82 12.19 12.93
C PHE A 296 -3.05 12.35 11.63
N HIS A 297 -3.65 11.95 10.53
CA HIS A 297 -3.12 12.14 9.20
C HIS A 297 -4.25 12.32 8.18
N ALA A 298 -3.97 13.07 7.13
CA ALA A 298 -4.89 13.24 6.01
C ALA A 298 -4.24 12.79 4.69
N PHE A 299 -5.01 12.05 3.91
CA PHE A 299 -4.62 11.64 2.56
C PHE A 299 -5.72 12.12 1.59
N PRO A 300 -5.53 13.29 0.96
CA PRO A 300 -6.59 13.92 0.18
C PRO A 300 -6.92 13.17 -1.12
N ALA A 301 -5.91 12.66 -1.82
CA ALA A 301 -6.11 12.04 -3.12
C ALA A 301 -5.03 11.00 -3.46
N SER A 302 -5.43 9.95 -4.15
CA SER A 302 -4.52 9.12 -4.92
C SER A 302 -4.08 9.87 -6.18
N LYS A 303 -2.84 9.65 -6.62
CA LYS A 303 -2.28 10.35 -7.79
C LYS A 303 -1.45 9.41 -8.64
N TRP A 304 -1.64 9.47 -9.94
CA TRP A 304 -0.83 8.75 -10.92
C TRP A 304 -0.36 9.71 -12.00
N ARG A 305 0.97 9.95 -12.05
CA ARG A 305 1.63 10.77 -13.05
C ARG A 305 1.97 9.92 -14.25
N ARG A 306 1.39 10.26 -15.40
CA ARG A 306 1.45 9.48 -16.64
C ARG A 306 2.73 9.77 -17.42
N TYR A 307 3.90 9.47 -16.80
CA TYR A 307 5.19 9.55 -17.50
C TYR A 307 5.27 8.63 -18.70
N ASP A 308 4.51 7.54 -18.71
CA ASP A 308 4.39 6.59 -19.83
C ASP A 308 3.75 7.18 -21.10
N LYS A 309 3.12 8.33 -20.99
CA LYS A 309 2.44 9.04 -22.09
C LYS A 309 3.24 10.23 -22.64
N LEU A 310 4.41 10.48 -22.10
CA LEU A 310 5.29 11.52 -22.63
C LEU A 310 5.96 11.06 -23.92
N ASP A 311 5.95 11.90 -24.95
CA ASP A 311 6.60 11.62 -26.24
C ASP A 311 8.12 11.60 -26.11
N ARG A 312 8.66 12.45 -25.24
CA ARG A 312 10.09 12.59 -24.95
C ARG A 312 10.35 12.67 -23.46
N PHE A 313 11.45 12.11 -23.02
CA PHE A 313 11.92 12.19 -21.64
C PHE A 313 13.44 12.44 -21.64
N PRO A 314 14.00 13.24 -20.69
CA PRO A 314 15.44 13.45 -20.62
C PRO A 314 16.16 12.17 -20.24
N ALA A 315 17.35 11.95 -20.80
CA ALA A 315 18.22 10.87 -20.35
C ALA A 315 18.80 11.17 -18.96
N GLY A 316 19.33 10.17 -18.27
CA GLY A 316 20.02 10.33 -16.98
C GLY A 316 19.10 10.57 -15.77
N ILE A 317 17.77 10.54 -15.91
CA ILE A 317 16.84 10.62 -14.77
C ILE A 317 15.62 9.74 -14.98
N VAL A 318 15.12 9.12 -13.90
CA VAL A 318 13.88 8.32 -13.90
C VAL A 318 13.05 8.55 -12.62
N PRO A 319 11.72 8.60 -12.70
CA PRO A 319 10.86 8.63 -11.52
C PRO A 319 10.66 7.23 -10.92
N PHE A 320 10.49 7.15 -9.58
CA PHE A 320 10.34 5.88 -8.89
C PHE A 320 9.41 5.96 -7.66
N GLY A 321 8.68 4.89 -7.38
CA GLY A 321 7.77 4.78 -6.22
C GLY A 321 6.60 5.75 -6.31
N ASP A 322 6.28 6.41 -5.21
CA ASP A 322 5.18 7.38 -5.12
C ASP A 322 5.41 8.66 -5.96
N ALA A 323 6.63 8.86 -6.47
CA ALA A 323 6.89 9.88 -7.48
C ALA A 323 6.17 9.58 -8.80
N VAL A 324 5.86 8.30 -9.08
CA VAL A 324 5.05 7.87 -10.23
C VAL A 324 3.59 7.73 -9.84
N ALA A 325 3.28 6.90 -8.84
CA ALA A 325 1.89 6.63 -8.45
C ALA A 325 1.77 6.41 -6.95
N SER A 326 0.91 7.19 -6.29
CA SER A 326 0.52 7.01 -4.90
C SER A 326 -0.93 6.53 -4.82
N PHE A 327 -1.14 5.39 -4.21
CA PHE A 327 -2.43 4.71 -4.10
C PHE A 327 -3.14 5.07 -2.81
N ASN A 328 -4.43 4.79 -2.75
CA ASN A 328 -5.20 4.84 -1.52
C ASN A 328 -4.59 3.88 -0.47
N PRO A 329 -4.13 4.40 0.67
CA PRO A 329 -3.43 3.60 1.68
C PRO A 329 -4.28 2.47 2.29
N THR A 330 -5.62 2.60 2.28
CA THR A 330 -6.52 1.57 2.83
C THR A 330 -6.47 0.24 2.08
N PHE A 331 -5.99 0.24 0.83
CA PHE A 331 -5.75 -0.99 0.07
C PHE A 331 -4.41 -1.66 0.39
N GLY A 332 -3.47 -0.98 1.05
CA GLY A 332 -2.19 -1.56 1.50
C GLY A 332 -1.20 -1.95 0.39
N GLN A 333 -1.38 -1.50 -0.85
CA GLN A 333 -0.68 -2.02 -2.03
C GLN A 333 0.58 -1.23 -2.42
N GLY A 334 0.81 -0.04 -1.85
CA GLY A 334 1.89 0.87 -2.25
C GLY A 334 3.30 0.23 -2.20
N MET A 335 3.62 -0.49 -1.12
CA MET A 335 4.93 -1.15 -0.96
C MET A 335 5.11 -2.28 -1.99
N THR A 336 4.08 -3.06 -2.25
CA THR A 336 4.09 -4.10 -3.30
C THR A 336 4.33 -3.49 -4.68
N MET A 337 3.68 -2.36 -4.99
CA MET A 337 3.89 -1.68 -6.27
C MET A 337 5.31 -1.14 -6.42
N THR A 338 5.90 -0.65 -5.34
CA THR A 338 7.29 -0.20 -5.31
C THR A 338 8.26 -1.37 -5.57
N SER A 339 8.06 -2.53 -4.95
CA SER A 339 8.91 -3.70 -5.16
C SER A 339 8.79 -4.27 -6.58
N LEU A 340 7.59 -4.28 -7.16
CA LEU A 340 7.39 -4.62 -8.57
C LEU A 340 8.12 -3.66 -9.52
N GLN A 341 8.11 -2.37 -9.20
CA GLN A 341 8.83 -1.36 -9.98
C GLN A 341 10.35 -1.55 -9.90
N ALA A 342 10.89 -1.99 -8.75
CA ALA A 342 12.30 -2.38 -8.63
C ALA A 342 12.66 -3.52 -9.60
N GLY A 343 11.78 -4.52 -9.74
CA GLY A 343 11.94 -5.56 -10.76
C GLY A 343 11.89 -5.01 -12.19
N HIS A 344 11.10 -3.97 -12.47
CA HIS A 344 11.10 -3.31 -13.78
C HIS A 344 12.39 -2.52 -14.03
N LEU A 345 12.89 -1.80 -13.02
CA LEU A 345 14.16 -1.08 -13.10
C LEU A 345 15.31 -2.05 -13.42
N ARG A 346 15.39 -3.19 -12.72
CA ARG A 346 16.39 -4.23 -12.98
C ARG A 346 16.34 -4.71 -14.43
N ARG A 347 15.17 -5.05 -14.94
CA ARG A 347 14.99 -5.51 -16.32
C ARG A 347 15.36 -4.43 -17.36
N ALA A 348 15.01 -3.18 -17.08
CA ALA A 348 15.35 -2.07 -17.97
C ALA A 348 16.85 -1.80 -18.03
N LEU A 349 17.57 -1.94 -16.89
CA LEU A 349 19.04 -1.82 -16.83
C LEU A 349 19.77 -2.98 -17.52
N GLN A 350 19.17 -4.17 -17.50
CA GLN A 350 19.70 -5.36 -18.21
C GLN A 350 19.52 -5.28 -19.73
N SER A 351 18.62 -4.43 -20.21
CA SER A 351 18.34 -4.33 -21.65
C SER A 351 19.43 -3.52 -22.37
N PRO A 352 20.13 -4.10 -23.36
CA PRO A 352 21.21 -3.41 -24.04
C PRO A 352 20.74 -2.33 -25.01
N HIS A 353 19.45 -2.28 -25.33
CA HIS A 353 18.88 -1.41 -26.37
C HIS A 353 17.66 -0.66 -25.82
N GLY A 354 17.63 0.66 -26.07
CA GLY A 354 16.48 1.52 -25.80
C GLY A 354 16.70 2.52 -24.66
N ASP A 355 15.81 3.48 -24.60
CA ASP A 355 15.77 4.49 -23.56
C ASP A 355 15.26 3.88 -22.24
N LEU A 356 16.11 3.93 -21.21
CA LEU A 356 15.81 3.40 -19.86
C LEU A 356 14.50 3.98 -19.29
N ALA A 357 14.34 5.30 -19.39
CA ALA A 357 13.17 5.98 -18.84
C ALA A 357 11.88 5.52 -19.53
N THR A 358 11.88 5.42 -20.85
CA THR A 358 10.72 4.93 -21.63
C THR A 358 10.36 3.48 -21.26
N GLN A 359 11.38 2.60 -21.16
CA GLN A 359 11.16 1.19 -20.79
C GLN A 359 10.59 1.07 -19.39
N LEU A 360 11.19 1.74 -18.40
CA LEU A 360 10.75 1.72 -17.01
C LEU A 360 9.34 2.29 -16.87
N ASN A 361 9.07 3.46 -17.45
CA ASN A 361 7.78 4.13 -17.34
C ASN A 361 6.65 3.30 -17.96
N ARG A 362 6.89 2.69 -19.13
CA ARG A 362 5.90 1.80 -19.78
C ARG A 362 5.66 0.51 -18.99
N ALA A 363 6.71 -0.12 -18.47
CA ALA A 363 6.59 -1.32 -17.66
C ALA A 363 5.85 -1.03 -16.35
N THR A 364 6.19 0.08 -15.68
CA THR A 364 5.51 0.56 -14.48
C THR A 364 4.04 0.84 -14.76
N ALA A 365 3.71 1.50 -15.86
CA ALA A 365 2.31 1.79 -16.21
C ALA A 365 1.48 0.53 -16.44
N LYS A 366 2.06 -0.53 -17.03
CA LYS A 366 1.38 -1.83 -17.23
C LYS A 366 0.99 -2.49 -15.90
N THR A 367 1.82 -2.38 -14.87
CA THR A 367 1.51 -2.93 -13.54
C THR A 367 0.62 -1.99 -12.73
N THR A 368 0.78 -0.68 -12.91
CA THR A 368 -0.03 0.33 -12.22
C THR A 368 -1.49 0.31 -12.68
N TYR A 369 -1.75 0.16 -13.98
CA TYR A 369 -3.09 0.27 -14.55
C TYR A 369 -4.15 -0.64 -13.90
N PRO A 370 -3.94 -1.96 -13.76
CA PRO A 370 -4.94 -2.83 -13.14
C PRO A 370 -5.17 -2.51 -11.67
N VAL A 371 -4.11 -2.18 -10.92
CA VAL A 371 -4.19 -1.85 -9.48
C VAL A 371 -4.88 -0.50 -9.28
N TRP A 372 -4.53 0.51 -10.09
CA TRP A 372 -5.20 1.80 -10.11
C TRP A 372 -6.69 1.67 -10.39
N THR A 373 -7.05 0.88 -11.42
CA THR A 373 -8.46 0.66 -11.79
C THR A 373 -9.25 -0.04 -10.68
N MET A 374 -8.65 -1.04 -10.03
CA MET A 374 -9.27 -1.73 -8.90
C MET A 374 -9.51 -0.77 -7.72
N ASN A 375 -8.50 0.02 -7.34
CA ASN A 375 -8.64 1.02 -6.28
C ASN A 375 -9.74 2.03 -6.64
N ALA A 376 -9.73 2.52 -7.87
CA ALA A 376 -10.71 3.48 -8.34
C ALA A 376 -12.16 2.93 -8.31
N ILE A 377 -12.37 1.67 -8.71
CA ILE A 377 -13.69 1.02 -8.60
C ILE A 377 -14.11 0.93 -7.14
N GLY A 378 -13.22 0.52 -6.23
CA GLY A 378 -13.49 0.48 -4.81
C GLY A 378 -13.83 1.85 -4.25
N ASP A 379 -13.03 2.87 -4.54
CA ASP A 379 -13.24 4.24 -4.06
C ASP A 379 -14.57 4.82 -4.55
N ILE A 380 -14.91 4.66 -5.83
CA ILE A 380 -16.14 5.18 -6.42
C ILE A 380 -17.38 4.42 -5.92
N SER A 381 -17.28 3.13 -5.70
CA SER A 381 -18.41 2.32 -5.23
C SER A 381 -18.88 2.75 -3.83
N PHE A 382 -18.00 3.33 -3.02
CA PHE A 382 -18.30 3.73 -1.65
C PHE A 382 -18.41 5.24 -1.42
N HIS A 383 -18.06 6.10 -2.41
CA HIS A 383 -17.92 7.53 -2.18
C HIS A 383 -18.76 8.36 -3.16
N HIS A 384 -19.73 9.04 -2.63
CA HIS A 384 -20.63 9.93 -3.38
C HIS A 384 -20.02 11.30 -3.76
N GLY A 385 -18.71 11.51 -3.59
CA GLY A 385 -18.09 12.83 -3.68
C GLY A 385 -16.94 12.98 -4.69
N LEU A 386 -16.75 12.03 -5.62
CA LEU A 386 -15.66 12.13 -6.58
C LEU A 386 -15.93 13.20 -7.64
N THR A 387 -14.95 14.09 -7.85
CA THR A 387 -15.00 15.17 -8.84
C THR A 387 -14.94 14.65 -10.29
N GLN A 388 -14.53 13.41 -10.51
CA GLN A 388 -14.46 12.78 -11.83
C GLN A 388 -15.63 11.82 -12.05
N SER A 389 -16.35 11.99 -13.15
CA SER A 389 -17.39 11.03 -13.56
C SER A 389 -16.73 9.71 -13.95
N PRO A 390 -17.04 8.60 -13.24
CA PRO A 390 -16.47 7.30 -13.58
C PRO A 390 -17.00 6.81 -14.93
N PRO A 391 -16.22 5.96 -15.64
CA PRO A 391 -16.75 5.24 -16.79
C PRO A 391 -18.04 4.50 -16.43
N ALA A 392 -19.02 4.51 -17.33
CA ALA A 392 -20.36 3.96 -17.06
C ALA A 392 -20.34 2.49 -16.60
N TRP A 393 -19.35 1.71 -17.04
CA TRP A 393 -19.20 0.29 -16.67
C TRP A 393 -18.69 0.05 -15.23
N TRP A 394 -18.19 1.08 -14.51
CA TRP A 394 -17.66 0.90 -13.16
C TRP A 394 -18.77 0.65 -12.14
N ARG A 395 -19.93 1.31 -12.27
CA ARG A 395 -21.08 1.08 -11.37
C ARG A 395 -21.59 -0.37 -11.39
N PRO A 396 -21.91 -0.96 -12.57
CA PRO A 396 -22.31 -2.37 -12.62
C PRO A 396 -21.19 -3.32 -12.17
N ALA A 397 -19.91 -2.98 -12.42
CA ALA A 397 -18.79 -3.77 -11.91
C ALA A 397 -18.71 -3.73 -10.37
N GLY A 398 -18.92 -2.58 -9.74
CA GLY A 398 -18.99 -2.44 -8.31
C GLY A 398 -20.14 -3.23 -7.68
N ALA A 399 -21.34 -3.16 -8.26
CA ALA A 399 -22.49 -3.93 -7.79
C ALA A 399 -22.27 -5.45 -7.90
N LEU A 400 -21.66 -5.91 -9.02
CA LEU A 400 -21.30 -7.33 -9.17
C LEU A 400 -20.26 -7.77 -8.14
N PHE A 401 -19.31 -6.89 -7.85
CA PHE A 401 -18.28 -7.16 -6.86
C PHE A 401 -18.82 -7.22 -5.43
N ASP A 402 -19.79 -6.38 -5.10
CA ASP A 402 -20.53 -6.42 -3.84
C ASP A 402 -21.26 -7.76 -3.64
N GLN A 403 -21.98 -8.24 -4.68
CA GLN A 403 -22.58 -9.57 -4.68
C GLN A 403 -21.56 -10.70 -4.52
N PHE A 404 -20.36 -10.54 -5.08
CA PHE A 404 -19.28 -11.49 -4.90
C PHE A 404 -18.76 -11.50 -3.46
N LEU A 405 -18.57 -10.33 -2.84
CA LEU A 405 -18.14 -10.22 -1.45
C LEU A 405 -19.18 -10.81 -0.49
N GLY A 406 -20.47 -10.56 -0.73
CA GLY A 406 -21.54 -11.17 0.05
C GLY A 406 -21.53 -12.70 -0.01
N ALA A 407 -21.28 -13.29 -1.18
CA ALA A 407 -21.11 -14.74 -1.30
C ALA A 407 -19.82 -15.24 -0.59
N ALA A 408 -18.75 -14.43 -0.59
CA ALA A 408 -17.49 -14.78 0.05
C ALA A 408 -17.53 -14.79 1.59
N GLU A 409 -18.59 -14.27 2.21
CA GLU A 409 -18.79 -14.38 3.67
C GLU A 409 -18.87 -15.84 4.14
N THR A 410 -19.48 -16.71 3.33
CA THR A 410 -19.73 -18.11 3.67
C THR A 410 -19.14 -19.11 2.68
N ASP A 411 -18.60 -18.63 1.54
CA ASP A 411 -17.92 -19.48 0.55
C ASP A 411 -16.40 -19.32 0.65
N PRO A 412 -15.68 -20.33 1.18
CA PRO A 412 -14.23 -20.28 1.38
C PRO A 412 -13.42 -20.14 0.09
N VAL A 413 -13.93 -20.65 -1.02
CA VAL A 413 -13.21 -20.55 -2.31
C VAL A 413 -13.22 -19.12 -2.84
N LEU A 414 -14.34 -18.41 -2.62
CA LEU A 414 -14.47 -17.00 -3.02
C LEU A 414 -13.63 -16.11 -2.09
N ALA A 415 -13.67 -16.37 -0.77
CA ALA A 415 -12.85 -15.65 0.21
C ALA A 415 -11.34 -15.81 -0.08
N GLU A 416 -10.87 -17.05 -0.30
CA GLU A 416 -9.48 -17.33 -0.68
C GLU A 416 -9.08 -16.60 -1.96
N TRP A 417 -9.92 -16.70 -3.00
CA TRP A 417 -9.65 -16.03 -4.26
C TRP A 417 -9.51 -14.51 -4.08
N PHE A 418 -10.39 -13.90 -3.28
CA PHE A 418 -10.33 -12.47 -3.00
C PHE A 418 -9.04 -12.09 -2.28
N LEU A 419 -8.71 -12.75 -1.17
CA LEU A 419 -7.50 -12.46 -0.38
C LEU A 419 -6.23 -12.55 -1.23
N ARG A 420 -6.11 -13.57 -2.08
CA ARG A 420 -4.96 -13.76 -2.97
C ARG A 420 -4.86 -12.65 -4.02
N ARG A 421 -5.99 -12.24 -4.60
CA ARG A 421 -6.06 -11.15 -5.59
C ARG A 421 -5.84 -9.79 -4.96
N PHE A 422 -6.42 -9.54 -3.79
CA PHE A 422 -6.21 -8.32 -3.04
C PHE A 422 -4.75 -8.14 -2.64
N SER A 423 -4.06 -9.24 -2.32
CA SER A 423 -2.62 -9.30 -2.06
C SER A 423 -1.75 -9.30 -3.33
N LEU A 424 -2.33 -9.14 -4.51
CA LEU A 424 -1.67 -9.13 -5.83
C LEU A 424 -0.85 -10.40 -6.12
N LEU A 425 -1.12 -11.51 -5.41
CA LEU A 425 -0.31 -12.72 -5.45
C LEU A 425 -0.48 -13.50 -6.75
N ASP A 426 -1.73 -13.76 -7.17
CA ASP A 426 -2.01 -14.55 -8.36
C ASP A 426 -2.07 -13.69 -9.64
N SER A 427 -2.54 -12.47 -9.53
CA SER A 427 -2.63 -11.52 -10.65
C SER A 427 -2.86 -10.11 -10.12
N LEU A 428 -2.50 -9.12 -10.93
CA LEU A 428 -2.82 -7.71 -10.68
C LEU A 428 -4.29 -7.37 -11.03
N TYR A 429 -4.96 -8.24 -11.79
CA TYR A 429 -6.36 -8.03 -12.19
C TYR A 429 -7.30 -8.75 -11.22
N ILE A 430 -8.25 -8.02 -10.64
CA ILE A 430 -9.25 -8.55 -9.70
C ILE A 430 -10.57 -8.92 -10.42
N VAL A 431 -10.49 -9.50 -11.60
CA VAL A 431 -11.67 -9.93 -12.36
C VAL A 431 -11.93 -11.41 -12.09
N PRO A 432 -13.07 -11.78 -11.48
CA PRO A 432 -13.40 -13.19 -11.25
C PRO A 432 -13.57 -13.94 -12.59
N PRO A 433 -12.99 -15.13 -12.73
CA PRO A 433 -13.21 -15.95 -13.91
C PRO A 433 -14.68 -16.45 -13.98
N PRO A 434 -15.23 -16.78 -15.15
CA PRO A 434 -16.64 -17.16 -15.32
C PRO A 434 -17.13 -18.25 -14.35
N ARG A 435 -16.27 -19.22 -14.02
CA ARG A 435 -16.57 -20.29 -13.03
C ARG A 435 -16.86 -19.73 -11.63
N LEU A 436 -16.18 -18.67 -11.21
CA LEU A 436 -16.40 -18.04 -9.90
C LEU A 436 -17.61 -17.13 -9.93
N ILE A 437 -17.90 -16.49 -11.06
CA ILE A 437 -19.13 -15.74 -11.26
C ILE A 437 -20.34 -16.69 -11.17
N GLY A 438 -20.28 -17.83 -11.87
CA GLY A 438 -21.32 -18.87 -11.78
C GLY A 438 -21.48 -19.41 -10.35
N ARG A 439 -20.38 -19.61 -9.61
CA ARG A 439 -20.40 -20.02 -8.19
C ARG A 439 -21.06 -18.96 -7.30
N THR A 440 -20.74 -17.67 -7.50
CA THR A 440 -21.37 -16.54 -6.79
C THR A 440 -22.88 -16.53 -7.00
N ILE A 441 -23.31 -16.65 -8.26
CA ILE A 441 -24.75 -16.66 -8.60
C ILE A 441 -25.45 -17.87 -7.92
N ALA A 442 -24.88 -19.05 -8.06
CA ALA A 442 -25.46 -20.27 -7.46
C ALA A 442 -25.56 -20.15 -5.92
N HIS A 443 -24.53 -19.57 -5.28
CA HIS A 443 -24.52 -19.36 -3.84
C HIS A 443 -25.62 -18.38 -3.41
N ASN A 444 -25.73 -17.21 -4.04
CA ASN A 444 -26.71 -16.19 -3.72
C ASN A 444 -28.16 -16.66 -3.97
N VAL A 445 -28.38 -17.39 -5.05
CA VAL A 445 -29.68 -18.04 -5.31
C VAL A 445 -30.02 -19.07 -4.22
N GLY A 446 -29.01 -19.86 -3.80
CA GLY A 446 -29.17 -20.81 -2.70
C GLY A 446 -29.55 -20.15 -1.37
N LEU A 447 -28.93 -19.02 -1.03
CA LEU A 447 -29.29 -18.24 0.17
C LEU A 447 -30.73 -17.71 0.08
N TRP A 448 -31.08 -17.07 -1.02
CA TRP A 448 -32.43 -16.56 -1.25
C TRP A 448 -33.53 -17.63 -1.15
N LEU A 449 -33.27 -18.83 -1.67
CA LEU A 449 -34.22 -19.96 -1.55
C LEU A 449 -34.36 -20.44 -0.11
N ARG A 450 -33.28 -20.45 0.69
CA ARG A 450 -33.32 -20.80 2.13
C ARG A 450 -34.13 -19.79 2.93
N GLU A 451 -33.91 -18.51 2.73
CA GLU A 451 -34.62 -17.43 3.39
C GLU A 451 -36.14 -17.49 3.09
N ARG A 452 -36.51 -17.73 1.83
CA ARG A 452 -37.92 -17.92 1.48
C ARG A 452 -38.56 -19.12 2.14
N ARG A 453 -37.85 -20.24 2.27
CA ARG A 453 -38.36 -21.43 3.01
C ARG A 453 -38.52 -21.16 4.48
N GLN A 454 -37.61 -20.47 5.13
CA GLN A 454 -37.71 -20.10 6.55
C GLN A 454 -38.87 -19.14 6.79
N SER A 455 -39.03 -18.13 5.94
CA SER A 455 -40.15 -17.19 6.01
C SER A 455 -41.53 -17.86 5.81
N ALA A 456 -41.58 -18.87 4.94
CA ALA A 456 -42.81 -19.66 4.74
C ALA A 456 -43.12 -20.55 5.95
N SER A 457 -42.10 -21.15 6.59
CA SER A 457 -42.27 -22.00 7.77
C SER A 457 -42.66 -21.19 9.03
N SER A 458 -42.18 -19.96 9.18
CA SER A 458 -42.56 -19.07 10.27
C SER A 458 -43.99 -18.58 10.14
N ARG A 459 -44.46 -18.28 8.93
CA ARG A 459 -45.87 -17.94 8.67
C ARG A 459 -46.83 -19.12 8.91
N GLY A 460 -46.42 -20.36 8.64
CA GLY A 460 -47.18 -21.55 8.92
C GLY A 460 -47.38 -21.84 10.43
N ARG A 461 -46.40 -21.46 11.27
CA ARG A 461 -46.50 -21.64 12.73
C ARG A 461 -47.41 -20.62 13.44
N THR A 462 -47.56 -19.43 12.86
CA THR A 462 -48.45 -18.39 13.44
C THR A 462 -49.93 -18.67 13.16
N LEU A 463 -50.28 -19.56 12.23
CA LEU A 463 -51.67 -19.91 11.91
C LEU A 463 -52.22 -21.11 12.70
N THR A 464 -51.41 -21.77 13.52
CA THR A 464 -51.79 -22.96 14.30
C THR A 464 -51.81 -22.74 15.81
N ALA A 465 -51.97 -21.51 16.29
CA ALA A 465 -52.26 -21.28 17.70
C ALA A 465 -53.69 -21.70 18.00
N PRO A 466 -53.97 -22.66 18.92
CA PRO A 466 -55.33 -23.07 19.26
C PRO A 466 -56.03 -21.91 19.94
N ARG A 467 -57.23 -21.57 19.45
CA ARG A 467 -58.17 -20.75 20.20
C ARG A 467 -58.60 -21.60 21.42
N SER A 468 -58.17 -21.17 22.57
CA SER A 468 -58.64 -21.71 23.82
C SER A 468 -60.13 -21.37 24.02
N PRO A 469 -60.91 -22.28 24.62
CA PRO A 469 -62.35 -22.16 24.80
C PRO A 469 -62.75 -21.04 25.75
#